data_b5c37f59e2df352b1d98bedb98ee9f2f
#
_entry.id   b5c37f59e2df352b1d98bedb98ee9f2f
#
_cell.length_a   1.000
_cell.length_b   1.000
_cell.length_c   1.000
_cell.angle_alpha   90.00
_cell.angle_beta   90.00
_cell.angle_gamma   90.00
#
_symmetry.space_group_name_H-M   'P 1'
#
loop_
_entity.id
_entity.type
_entity.pdbx_description
1 polymer ?
#
loop_
_entity_poly.entity_id
_entity_poly.type
_entity_poly.pdbx_seq_one_letter_code
_entity_poly.pdbx_strand_id
1 'polypeptide(L)'
;DYVIFDLEWNQNPDGRRHPDSRLPFEIIEIGAVKLNEKREIVDTFQCLIKPKVYHWIHDSIHEVIHVDYHELEKGIPFPRAIRRFLEWCGEEYRFFTWGDQDVMELQRNMKYYNLLKLMPGPVHYYDVQKLFSIKFEDGISRRSLEYATDYLQLPKSRDFHRALADASYTARILLEIDEACMIR
;
A
#
# COMPACT_ATOMS: atom_id res chain seq x y z
N ASP A 1 14.02 4.85 9.20
CA ASP A 1 13.58 5.06 7.81
C ASP A 1 12.06 5.24 7.76
N TYR A 2 11.55 5.95 6.74
CA TYR A 2 10.14 6.04 6.41
C TYR A 2 9.85 5.09 5.24
N VAL A 3 8.90 4.19 5.43
CA VAL A 3 8.45 3.25 4.40
C VAL A 3 7.04 3.64 3.99
N ILE A 4 6.92 4.23 2.82
CA ILE A 4 5.65 4.58 2.21
C ILE A 4 5.26 3.41 1.32
N PHE A 5 4.13 2.78 1.58
CA PHE A 5 3.70 1.63 0.78
C PHE A 5 2.23 1.72 0.39
N ASP A 6 1.92 1.04 -0.66
CA ASP A 6 0.60 0.84 -1.23
C ASP A 6 0.43 -0.61 -1.64
N LEU A 7 -0.80 -1.12 -1.62
CA LEU A 7 -1.14 -2.50 -1.94
C LEU A 7 -2.24 -2.54 -2.99
N GLU A 8 -2.09 -3.44 -3.95
CA GLU A 8 -3.21 -3.85 -4.79
C GLU A 8 -3.74 -5.19 -4.32
N TRP A 9 -5.06 -5.36 -4.36
CA TRP A 9 -5.70 -6.60 -3.96
C TRP A 9 -6.80 -7.04 -4.91
N ASN A 10 -6.99 -8.34 -4.97
CA ASN A 10 -8.08 -8.96 -5.67
C ASN A 10 -9.20 -9.35 -4.68
N GLN A 11 -10.40 -9.48 -5.17
CA GLN A 11 -11.59 -9.81 -4.38
C GLN A 11 -12.49 -10.82 -5.11
N ASN A 12 -13.42 -11.41 -4.37
CA ASN A 12 -14.45 -12.25 -4.96
C ASN A 12 -15.44 -11.38 -5.78
N PRO A 13 -15.81 -11.79 -7.01
CA PRO A 13 -16.83 -11.11 -7.81
C PRO A 13 -18.19 -11.00 -7.11
N ASP A 14 -18.55 -12.01 -6.31
CA ASP A 14 -19.80 -12.02 -5.53
C ASP A 14 -19.69 -11.21 -4.22
N GLY A 15 -18.59 -10.49 -4.00
CA GLY A 15 -18.33 -9.66 -2.86
C GLY A 15 -18.30 -10.46 -1.55
N ARG A 16 -19.31 -10.25 -0.68
CA ARG A 16 -19.34 -10.79 0.70
C ARG A 16 -19.65 -12.30 0.80
N ARG A 17 -19.91 -13.01 -0.30
CA ARG A 17 -20.37 -14.41 -0.29
C ARG A 17 -19.26 -15.44 -0.45
N HIS A 18 -18.00 -15.08 -0.34
CA HIS A 18 -16.93 -16.05 -0.45
C HIS A 18 -16.89 -16.98 0.77
N PRO A 19 -16.70 -18.31 0.58
CA PRO A 19 -16.63 -19.26 1.69
C PRO A 19 -15.51 -19.00 2.67
N ASP A 20 -14.41 -18.35 2.25
CA ASP A 20 -13.36 -17.91 3.16
C ASP A 20 -13.47 -16.40 3.48
N SER A 21 -14.42 -16.07 4.36
CA SER A 21 -14.62 -14.70 4.85
C SER A 21 -13.42 -14.10 5.62
N ARG A 22 -12.40 -14.90 5.91
CA ARG A 22 -11.18 -14.46 6.60
C ARG A 22 -10.24 -13.66 5.69
N LEU A 23 -10.39 -13.82 4.37
CA LEU A 23 -9.58 -13.11 3.37
C LEU A 23 -10.49 -12.51 2.28
N PRO A 24 -11.26 -11.44 2.58
CA PRO A 24 -12.12 -10.78 1.59
C PRO A 24 -11.32 -10.12 0.48
N PHE A 25 -10.10 -9.68 0.80
CA PHE A 25 -9.16 -9.05 -0.14
C PHE A 25 -7.82 -9.79 -0.09
N GLU A 26 -7.42 -10.36 -1.22
CA GLU A 26 -6.14 -11.04 -1.39
C GLU A 26 -5.14 -10.10 -2.02
N ILE A 27 -4.04 -9.79 -1.33
CA ILE A 27 -3.00 -8.90 -1.84
C ILE A 27 -2.30 -9.55 -3.04
N ILE A 28 -2.23 -8.82 -4.14
CA ILE A 28 -1.63 -9.24 -5.41
C ILE A 28 -0.42 -8.40 -5.86
N GLU A 29 -0.25 -7.21 -5.27
CA GLU A 29 0.96 -6.40 -5.48
C GLU A 29 1.31 -5.63 -4.21
N ILE A 30 2.61 -5.48 -3.94
CA ILE A 30 3.18 -4.58 -2.94
C ILE A 30 4.08 -3.62 -3.67
N GLY A 31 3.86 -2.32 -3.52
CA GLY A 31 4.74 -1.26 -3.97
C GLY A 31 5.16 -0.38 -2.80
N ALA A 32 6.43 0.00 -2.72
CA ALA A 32 6.90 0.85 -1.64
C ALA A 32 8.07 1.74 -2.04
N VAL A 33 8.18 2.86 -1.35
CA VAL A 33 9.28 3.83 -1.43
C VAL A 33 9.87 3.99 -0.04
N LYS A 34 11.19 3.96 0.06
CA LYS A 34 11.91 4.21 1.31
C LYS A 34 12.52 5.60 1.30
N LEU A 35 12.25 6.38 2.35
CA LEU A 35 12.94 7.64 2.61
C LEU A 35 13.84 7.49 3.84
N ASN A 36 15.02 8.11 3.78
CA ASN A 36 15.88 8.26 4.95
C ASN A 36 15.39 9.38 5.89
N GLU A 37 16.09 9.60 6.98
CA GLU A 37 15.76 10.66 7.95
C GLU A 37 15.84 12.08 7.36
N LYS A 38 16.59 12.27 6.28
CA LYS A 38 16.68 13.54 5.54
C LYS A 38 15.55 13.68 4.51
N ARG A 39 14.61 12.72 4.45
CA ARG A 39 13.52 12.66 3.48
C ARG A 39 13.97 12.50 2.03
N GLU A 40 15.13 11.91 1.81
CA GLU A 40 15.59 11.56 0.47
C GLU A 40 15.10 10.16 0.12
N ILE A 41 14.61 9.97 -1.11
CA ILE A 41 14.28 8.64 -1.62
C ILE A 41 15.59 7.85 -1.77
N VAL A 42 15.71 6.75 -1.05
CA VAL A 42 16.92 5.93 -1.04
C VAL A 42 16.72 4.58 -1.70
N ASP A 43 15.49 4.08 -1.76
CA ASP A 43 15.21 2.78 -2.39
C ASP A 43 13.72 2.63 -2.74
N THR A 44 13.41 1.67 -3.58
CA THR A 44 12.04 1.28 -3.95
C THR A 44 11.87 -0.24 -3.92
N PHE A 45 10.66 -0.68 -3.62
CA PHE A 45 10.29 -2.09 -3.63
C PHE A 45 9.04 -2.31 -4.48
N GLN A 46 9.04 -3.35 -5.29
CA GLN A 46 7.86 -3.80 -6.03
C GLN A 46 7.84 -5.32 -6.10
N CYS A 47 6.68 -5.90 -5.87
CA CYS A 47 6.54 -7.35 -5.90
C CYS A 47 5.13 -7.76 -6.30
N LEU A 48 5.00 -8.48 -7.41
CA LEU A 48 3.77 -9.17 -7.78
C LEU A 48 3.62 -10.45 -6.96
N ILE A 49 2.40 -10.70 -6.50
CA ILE A 49 2.05 -11.82 -5.64
C ILE A 49 1.11 -12.75 -6.38
N LYS A 50 1.49 -14.03 -6.44
CA LYS A 50 0.65 -15.06 -7.04
C LYS A 50 -0.58 -15.30 -6.18
N PRO A 51 -1.81 -15.11 -6.73
CA PRO A 51 -3.04 -15.40 -6.01
C PRO A 51 -3.13 -16.88 -5.60
N LYS A 52 -3.69 -17.13 -4.43
CA LYS A 52 -3.95 -18.48 -3.92
C LYS A 52 -5.44 -18.74 -3.71
N VAL A 53 -6.19 -17.72 -3.35
CA VAL A 53 -7.61 -17.81 -3.01
C VAL A 53 -8.47 -17.52 -4.24
N TYR A 54 -8.18 -16.44 -4.94
CA TYR A 54 -8.93 -16.00 -6.11
C TYR A 54 -8.18 -16.33 -7.39
N HIS A 55 -8.66 -17.30 -8.16
CA HIS A 55 -8.02 -17.79 -9.39
C HIS A 55 -8.41 -17.02 -10.65
N TRP A 56 -8.93 -15.82 -10.50
CA TRP A 56 -9.23 -14.86 -11.57
C TRP A 56 -9.09 -13.45 -11.02
N ILE A 57 -8.95 -12.48 -11.89
CA ILE A 57 -9.01 -11.06 -11.49
C ILE A 57 -10.45 -10.59 -11.66
N HIS A 58 -10.99 -9.95 -10.64
CA HIS A 58 -12.29 -9.29 -10.73
C HIS A 58 -12.25 -8.19 -11.79
N ASP A 59 -13.28 -8.07 -12.64
CA ASP A 59 -13.30 -7.14 -13.77
C ASP A 59 -12.98 -5.70 -13.36
N SER A 60 -13.56 -5.23 -12.25
CA SER A 60 -13.28 -3.90 -11.71
C SER A 60 -11.81 -3.70 -11.27
N ILE A 61 -11.12 -4.76 -10.92
CA ILE A 61 -9.70 -4.71 -10.55
C ILE A 61 -8.85 -4.70 -11.81
N HIS A 62 -9.19 -5.52 -12.81
CA HIS A 62 -8.47 -5.57 -14.09
C HIS A 62 -8.49 -4.20 -14.81
N GLU A 63 -9.63 -3.50 -14.77
CA GLU A 63 -9.77 -2.17 -15.37
C GLU A 63 -8.89 -1.12 -14.68
N VAL A 64 -8.59 -1.31 -13.40
CA VAL A 64 -7.86 -0.35 -12.56
C VAL A 64 -6.36 -0.64 -12.59
N ILE A 65 -5.94 -1.86 -12.28
CA ILE A 65 -4.50 -2.17 -12.11
C ILE A 65 -3.77 -2.53 -13.41
N HIS A 66 -4.49 -2.81 -14.49
CA HIS A 66 -3.94 -3.19 -15.79
C HIS A 66 -2.96 -4.39 -15.75
N VAL A 67 -3.14 -5.30 -14.81
CA VAL A 67 -2.38 -6.56 -14.67
C VAL A 67 -3.31 -7.70 -14.97
N ASP A 68 -2.93 -8.60 -15.87
CA ASP A 68 -3.71 -9.80 -16.16
C ASP A 68 -3.36 -10.97 -15.21
N TYR A 69 -4.26 -11.96 -15.14
CA TYR A 69 -4.06 -13.10 -14.26
C TYR A 69 -2.79 -13.90 -14.61
N HIS A 70 -2.44 -14.00 -15.90
CA HIS A 70 -1.23 -14.69 -16.34
C HIS A 70 0.05 -13.99 -15.87
N GLU A 71 0.01 -12.67 -15.76
CA GLU A 71 1.12 -11.91 -15.16
C GLU A 71 1.24 -12.18 -13.66
N LEU A 72 0.11 -12.21 -12.94
CA LEU A 72 0.09 -12.55 -11.52
C LEU A 72 0.55 -14.00 -11.24
N GLU A 73 0.30 -14.94 -12.14
CA GLU A 73 0.79 -16.32 -11.98
C GLU A 73 2.33 -16.41 -11.93
N LYS A 74 3.04 -15.44 -12.50
CA LYS A 74 4.51 -15.32 -12.44
C LYS A 74 5.00 -14.72 -11.13
N GLY A 75 4.10 -14.13 -10.34
CA GLY A 75 4.38 -13.58 -9.02
C GLY A 75 4.86 -14.64 -8.02
N ILE A 76 5.36 -14.19 -6.90
CA ILE A 76 5.80 -15.08 -5.82
C ILE A 76 4.68 -15.28 -4.79
N PRO A 77 4.65 -16.40 -4.04
CA PRO A 77 3.65 -16.61 -2.98
C PRO A 77 3.73 -15.52 -1.89
N PHE A 78 2.56 -15.10 -1.36
CA PHE A 78 2.47 -14.08 -0.31
C PHE A 78 3.45 -14.29 0.87
N PRO A 79 3.63 -15.52 1.44
CA PRO A 79 4.58 -15.72 2.53
C PRO A 79 6.04 -15.37 2.18
N ARG A 80 6.41 -15.50 0.91
CA ARG A 80 7.73 -15.11 0.42
C ARG A 80 7.81 -13.62 0.16
N ALA A 81 6.75 -13.04 -0.41
CA ALA A 81 6.68 -11.61 -0.69
C ALA A 81 6.79 -10.77 0.59
N ILE A 82 6.01 -11.12 1.63
CA ILE A 82 6.03 -10.38 2.89
C ILE A 82 7.37 -10.49 3.62
N ARG A 83 8.04 -11.64 3.58
CA ARG A 83 9.39 -11.77 4.16
C ARG A 83 10.39 -10.86 3.45
N ARG A 84 10.39 -10.84 2.11
CA ARG A 84 11.24 -9.94 1.32
C ARG A 84 10.93 -8.48 1.59
N PHE A 85 9.65 -8.14 1.71
CA PHE A 85 9.22 -6.77 2.02
C PHE A 85 9.71 -6.32 3.40
N LEU A 86 9.50 -7.14 4.44
CA LEU A 86 9.94 -6.79 5.80
C LEU A 86 11.47 -6.78 5.93
N GLU A 87 12.18 -7.68 5.24
CA GLU A 87 13.64 -7.66 5.15
C GLU A 87 14.13 -6.37 4.47
N TRP A 88 13.47 -5.94 3.38
CA TRP A 88 13.75 -4.68 2.72
C TRP A 88 13.43 -3.46 3.61
N CYS A 89 12.38 -3.50 4.44
CA CYS A 89 12.07 -2.44 5.40
C CYS A 89 13.24 -2.21 6.37
N GLY A 90 13.92 -3.28 6.81
CA GLY A 90 15.00 -3.22 7.80
C GLY A 90 14.47 -3.36 9.23
N GLU A 91 15.27 -2.94 10.21
CA GLU A 91 14.95 -3.11 11.64
C GLU A 91 14.16 -1.93 12.23
N GLU A 92 14.48 -0.71 11.79
CA GLU A 92 13.84 0.52 12.28
C GLU A 92 13.14 1.27 11.15
N TYR A 93 11.82 1.15 11.12
CA TYR A 93 10.99 1.82 10.13
C TYR A 93 9.66 2.29 10.69
N ARG A 94 9.05 3.25 10.01
CA ARG A 94 7.68 3.72 10.25
C ARG A 94 6.92 3.60 8.95
N PHE A 95 5.72 3.05 9.01
CA PHE A 95 4.86 2.92 7.85
C PHE A 95 4.06 4.18 7.57
N PHE A 96 3.91 4.49 6.30
CA PHE A 96 3.07 5.56 5.78
C PHE A 96 2.23 5.01 4.64
N THR A 97 0.92 5.32 4.66
CA THR A 97 -0.04 4.87 3.65
C THR A 97 -1.02 5.98 3.31
N TRP A 98 -1.68 5.90 2.17
CA TRP A 98 -2.80 6.77 1.84
C TRP A 98 -4.10 6.24 2.45
N GLY A 99 -4.39 6.62 3.69
CA GLY A 99 -5.45 6.06 4.49
C GLY A 99 -4.97 4.87 5.34
N ASP A 100 -5.90 4.07 5.86
CA ASP A 100 -5.64 2.98 6.79
C ASP A 100 -5.87 1.58 6.19
N GLN A 101 -6.47 1.49 5.00
CA GLN A 101 -6.84 0.21 4.40
C GLN A 101 -5.64 -0.70 4.12
N ASP A 102 -4.55 -0.16 3.59
CA ASP A 102 -3.35 -0.94 3.27
C ASP A 102 -2.79 -1.63 4.51
N VAL A 103 -2.70 -0.92 5.64
CA VAL A 103 -2.22 -1.49 6.90
C VAL A 103 -3.16 -2.57 7.40
N MET A 104 -4.47 -2.35 7.31
CA MET A 104 -5.49 -3.32 7.75
C MET A 104 -5.46 -4.59 6.90
N GLU A 105 -5.37 -4.45 5.57
CA GLU A 105 -5.32 -5.61 4.67
C GLU A 105 -3.98 -6.33 4.74
N LEU A 106 -2.86 -5.63 4.95
CA LEU A 106 -1.57 -6.26 5.22
C LEU A 106 -1.66 -7.17 6.45
N GLN A 107 -2.19 -6.66 7.56
CA GLN A 107 -2.37 -7.44 8.78
C GLN A 107 -3.32 -8.62 8.58
N ARG A 108 -4.43 -8.43 7.84
CA ARG A 108 -5.40 -9.50 7.56
C ARG A 108 -4.77 -10.62 6.73
N ASN A 109 -4.04 -10.28 5.68
CA ASN A 109 -3.33 -11.26 4.86
C ASN A 109 -2.24 -11.97 5.66
N MET A 110 -1.44 -11.24 6.45
CA MET A 110 -0.45 -11.86 7.35
C MET A 110 -1.09 -12.81 8.37
N LYS A 111 -2.24 -12.44 8.93
CA LYS A 111 -3.00 -13.29 9.86
C LYS A 111 -3.50 -14.57 9.18
N TYR A 112 -4.03 -14.47 7.96
CA TYR A 112 -4.49 -15.60 7.16
C TYR A 112 -3.40 -16.66 6.97
N TYR A 113 -2.16 -16.21 6.72
CA TYR A 113 -1.01 -17.07 6.52
C TYR A 113 -0.21 -17.40 7.82
N ASN A 114 -0.72 -17.02 9.01
CA ASN A 114 -0.04 -17.20 10.30
C ASN A 114 1.36 -16.52 10.38
N LEU A 115 1.50 -15.35 9.78
CA LEU A 115 2.78 -14.63 9.67
C LEU A 115 2.86 -13.36 10.53
N LEU A 116 1.88 -13.08 11.40
CA LEU A 116 1.90 -11.87 12.24
C LEU A 116 3.16 -11.77 13.13
N LYS A 117 3.72 -12.90 13.53
CA LYS A 117 4.97 -12.95 14.30
C LYS A 117 6.19 -12.38 13.58
N LEU A 118 6.12 -12.17 12.26
CA LEU A 118 7.19 -11.51 11.51
C LEU A 118 7.24 -10.00 11.73
N MET A 119 6.18 -9.42 12.30
CA MET A 119 6.12 -8.01 12.73
C MET A 119 5.93 -7.97 14.24
N PRO A 120 6.98 -8.24 15.04
CA PRO A 120 6.87 -8.24 16.48
C PRO A 120 6.80 -6.81 17.02
N GLY A 121 5.84 -6.57 17.89
CA GLY A 121 5.69 -5.30 18.60
C GLY A 121 4.82 -4.27 17.87
N PRO A 122 4.65 -3.11 18.47
CA PRO A 122 3.88 -2.02 17.87
C PRO A 122 4.65 -1.44 16.69
N VAL A 123 4.09 -1.59 15.49
CA VAL A 123 4.59 -0.88 14.30
C VAL A 123 3.86 0.47 14.24
N HIS A 124 4.63 1.54 14.22
CA HIS A 124 4.08 2.87 14.03
C HIS A 124 3.67 3.06 12.57
N TYR A 125 2.43 3.50 12.35
CA TYR A 125 1.99 3.87 11.03
C TYR A 125 1.37 5.28 11.03
N TYR A 126 1.46 5.96 9.89
CA TYR A 126 0.95 7.31 9.68
C TYR A 126 0.04 7.33 8.45
N ASP A 127 -1.15 7.86 8.63
CA ASP A 127 -2.13 8.08 7.58
C ASP A 127 -1.84 9.40 6.86
N VAL A 128 -1.19 9.33 5.70
CA VAL A 128 -0.81 10.50 4.89
C VAL A 128 -2.04 11.24 4.36
N GLN A 129 -3.13 10.55 4.06
CA GLN A 129 -4.40 11.16 3.66
C GLN A 129 -4.94 12.07 4.76
N LYS A 130 -4.84 11.65 6.01
CA LYS A 130 -5.23 12.45 7.17
C LYS A 130 -4.29 13.64 7.37
N LEU A 131 -2.99 13.44 7.23
CA LEU A 131 -2.00 14.52 7.32
C LEU A 131 -2.22 15.56 6.21
N PHE A 132 -2.53 15.12 4.98
CA PHE A 132 -2.90 16.01 3.88
C PHE A 132 -4.11 16.86 4.22
N SER A 133 -5.18 16.24 4.74
CA SER A 133 -6.39 16.97 5.15
C SER A 133 -6.11 18.01 6.24
N ILE A 134 -5.27 17.67 7.24
CA ILE A 134 -4.88 18.59 8.31
C ILE A 134 -4.07 19.78 7.76
N LYS A 135 -3.17 19.53 6.81
CA LYS A 135 -2.27 20.57 6.28
C LYS A 135 -2.94 21.47 5.27
N PHE A 136 -3.74 20.93 4.35
CA PHE A 136 -4.18 21.61 3.14
C PHE A 136 -5.69 21.81 3.06
N GLU A 137 -6.48 21.19 3.96
CA GLU A 137 -7.94 21.27 3.96
C GLU A 137 -8.52 21.51 5.36
N ASP A 138 -9.59 20.81 5.72
CA ASP A 138 -10.39 20.99 6.95
C ASP A 138 -9.98 20.04 8.09
N GLY A 139 -9.02 19.15 7.88
CA GLY A 139 -8.60 18.12 8.84
C GLY A 139 -9.60 16.98 9.03
N ILE A 140 -10.68 16.92 8.24
CA ILE A 140 -11.74 15.91 8.35
C ILE A 140 -11.92 15.16 7.02
N SER A 141 -11.89 15.89 5.89
CA SER A 141 -12.14 15.35 4.56
C SER A 141 -11.15 14.25 4.18
N ARG A 142 -11.66 13.17 3.58
CA ARG A 142 -10.89 12.07 3.03
C ARG A 142 -10.90 12.18 1.51
N ARG A 143 -9.81 12.67 0.95
CA ARG A 143 -9.66 12.85 -0.51
C ARG A 143 -8.97 11.66 -1.14
N SER A 144 -9.25 11.40 -2.42
CA SER A 144 -8.48 10.41 -3.19
C SER A 144 -7.02 10.85 -3.36
N LEU A 145 -6.14 9.89 -3.61
CA LEU A 145 -4.73 10.15 -3.92
C LEU A 145 -4.61 11.02 -5.18
N GLU A 146 -5.43 10.74 -6.18
CA GLU A 146 -5.47 11.52 -7.42
C GLU A 146 -5.85 12.99 -7.16
N TYR A 147 -6.88 13.25 -6.33
CA TYR A 147 -7.24 14.61 -5.94
C TYR A 147 -6.07 15.35 -5.29
N ALA A 148 -5.38 14.71 -4.35
CA ALA A 148 -4.27 15.35 -3.64
C ALA A 148 -3.08 15.61 -4.58
N THR A 149 -2.83 14.70 -5.51
CA THR A 149 -1.82 14.85 -6.56
C THR A 149 -2.11 16.06 -7.46
N ASP A 150 -3.39 16.23 -7.88
CA ASP A 150 -3.84 17.39 -8.66
C ASP A 150 -3.76 18.68 -7.86
N TYR A 151 -4.22 18.67 -6.60
CA TYR A 151 -4.19 19.82 -5.73
C TYR A 151 -2.78 20.39 -5.56
N LEU A 152 -1.79 19.51 -5.43
CA LEU A 152 -0.37 19.89 -5.30
C LEU A 152 0.34 20.04 -6.66
N GLN A 153 -0.38 19.88 -7.78
CA GLN A 153 0.16 20.00 -9.13
C GLN A 153 1.38 19.08 -9.38
N LEU A 154 1.37 17.90 -8.77
CA LEU A 154 2.45 16.93 -8.94
C LEU A 154 2.41 16.32 -10.35
N PRO A 155 3.57 16.09 -10.99
CA PRO A 155 3.60 15.46 -12.30
C PRO A 155 2.99 14.05 -12.26
N LYS A 156 1.99 13.78 -13.11
CA LYS A 156 1.35 12.47 -13.22
C LYS A 156 2.09 11.62 -14.26
N SER A 157 2.42 10.38 -13.88
CA SER A 157 2.73 9.31 -14.82
C SER A 157 1.43 8.60 -15.23
N ARG A 158 1.48 7.81 -16.32
CA ARG A 158 0.31 7.03 -16.77
C ARG A 158 0.02 5.80 -15.91
N ASP A 159 0.83 5.54 -14.89
CA ASP A 159 0.80 4.28 -14.12
C ASP A 159 0.03 4.40 -12.80
N PHE A 160 -0.95 5.32 -12.69
CA PHE A 160 -1.89 5.30 -11.56
C PHE A 160 -2.52 3.92 -11.41
N HIS A 161 -2.79 3.53 -10.16
CA HIS A 161 -3.31 2.23 -9.79
C HIS A 161 -2.31 1.06 -9.99
N ARG A 162 -1.02 1.36 -9.85
CA ARG A 162 0.02 0.38 -9.60
C ARG A 162 0.63 0.70 -8.24
N ALA A 163 0.78 -0.28 -7.39
CA ALA A 163 1.18 -0.09 -6.00
C ALA A 163 2.45 0.76 -5.83
N LEU A 164 3.48 0.58 -6.67
CA LEU A 164 4.69 1.40 -6.60
C LEU A 164 4.44 2.86 -7.05
N ALA A 165 3.58 3.07 -8.05
CA ALA A 165 3.24 4.41 -8.51
C ALA A 165 2.47 5.18 -7.42
N ASP A 166 1.48 4.54 -6.80
CA ASP A 166 0.65 5.14 -5.77
C ASP A 166 1.45 5.38 -4.47
N ALA A 167 2.33 4.46 -4.09
CA ALA A 167 3.32 4.69 -3.03
C ALA A 167 4.25 5.89 -3.34
N SER A 168 4.65 6.06 -4.61
CA SER A 168 5.50 7.17 -5.04
C SER A 168 4.78 8.52 -4.98
N TYR A 169 3.49 8.58 -5.37
CA TYR A 169 2.68 9.79 -5.20
C TYR A 169 2.47 10.11 -3.73
N THR A 170 2.15 9.12 -2.91
CA THR A 170 2.01 9.28 -1.46
C THR A 170 3.30 9.80 -0.83
N ALA A 171 4.47 9.29 -1.26
CA ALA A 171 5.77 9.78 -0.80
C ALA A 171 6.00 11.26 -1.19
N ARG A 172 5.68 11.66 -2.42
CA ARG A 172 5.79 13.06 -2.87
C ARG A 172 4.87 13.98 -2.08
N ILE A 173 3.63 13.57 -1.82
CA ILE A 173 2.69 14.33 -0.99
C ILE A 173 3.24 14.46 0.43
N LEU A 174 3.80 13.40 1.00
CA LEU A 174 4.42 13.43 2.32
C LEU A 174 5.58 14.44 2.41
N LEU A 175 6.36 14.60 1.33
CA LEU A 175 7.46 15.58 1.27
C LEU A 175 6.96 17.03 1.29
N GLU A 176 5.72 17.29 0.82
CA GLU A 176 5.09 18.61 0.88
C GLU A 176 4.46 18.92 2.26
N ILE A 177 4.35 17.92 3.12
CA ILE A 177 3.80 18.07 4.48
C ILE A 177 4.92 18.40 5.46
N ASP A 178 4.75 19.49 6.23
CA ASP A 178 5.71 19.88 7.26
C ASP A 178 5.89 18.81 8.33
N GLU A 179 7.13 18.63 8.77
CA GLU A 179 7.51 17.72 9.85
C GLU A 179 6.77 18.01 11.16
N ALA A 180 6.46 19.28 11.41
CA ALA A 180 5.66 19.72 12.56
C ALA A 180 4.22 19.15 12.61
N CYS A 181 3.67 18.71 11.47
CA CYS A 181 2.37 18.05 11.39
C CYS A 181 2.42 16.58 11.79
N MET A 182 3.60 15.96 11.79
CA MET A 182 3.80 14.54 12.08
C MET A 182 4.08 14.25 13.58
N ILE A 183 4.35 15.27 14.37
CA ILE A 183 4.81 15.15 15.78
C ILE A 183 3.70 15.47 16.79
N ARG A 184 2.46 15.75 16.34
CA ARG A 184 1.36 16.13 17.25
C ARG A 184 0.41 14.99 17.54
#